data_e37fdc35880f73083a1bf9ae14ab29bd
#
_entry.id   e37fdc35880f73083a1bf9ae14ab29bd
#
_cell.length_a   1.000
_cell.length_b   1.000
_cell.length_c   1.000
_cell.angle_alpha   90.00
_cell.angle_beta   90.00
_cell.angle_gamma   90.00
#
_symmetry.space_group_name_H-M   'P 1'
#
loop_
_entity.id
_entity.type
_entity.pdbx_description
1 polymer ?
#
loop_
_entity_poly.entity_id
_entity_poly.type
_entity_poly.pdbx_seq_one_letter_code
_entity_poly.pdbx_strand_id
1 'polypeptide(L)'
;SLPYWKAQKTVIPDNMMIIRDDAFFKDKYTEYKDSPYFKLIHRLKHLEKHIEKPVLSKRFSLCTKGIDAFAQHIQECYGGGISADELREYTKHSTYDPNLWLSIIDTETEKLVATGIAELDSAIGEGVLEWIQVSPDYRRMGLGSFLVRELLCRLNGKASFVTVSGMVNNKTNPLGLYLNCGFGEEAIWHVLTKR
;
A
#
# COMPACT_ATOMS: atom_id res chain seq x y z
N SER A 1 -4.51 0.22 -1.75
CA SER A 1 -5.06 -1.14 -1.74
C SER A 1 -6.54 -1.11 -2.06
N LEU A 2 -7.06 -2.19 -2.61
CA LEU A 2 -8.49 -2.32 -2.83
C LEU A 2 -9.14 -2.72 -1.50
N PRO A 3 -10.08 -1.93 -0.96
CA PRO A 3 -10.63 -2.14 0.38
C PRO A 3 -11.39 -3.46 0.54
N TYR A 4 -11.69 -4.11 -0.57
CA TYR A 4 -12.53 -5.32 -0.65
C TYR A 4 -11.82 -6.62 -0.21
N TRP A 5 -10.53 -6.59 0.03
CA TRP A 5 -9.76 -7.73 0.55
C TRP A 5 -9.42 -7.59 2.03
N LYS A 6 -9.83 -6.50 2.65
CA LYS A 6 -9.71 -6.37 4.10
C LYS A 6 -10.78 -7.24 4.77
N ALA A 7 -10.45 -7.83 5.90
CA ALA A 7 -11.43 -8.58 6.71
C ALA A 7 -12.57 -7.69 7.22
N GLN A 8 -12.38 -6.38 7.17
CA GLN A 8 -13.46 -5.43 7.47
C GLN A 8 -14.55 -5.49 6.41
N LYS A 9 -15.79 -5.49 6.91
CA LYS A 9 -16.98 -5.51 6.08
C LYS A 9 -17.04 -4.25 5.21
N THR A 10 -16.63 -4.39 3.97
CA THR A 10 -16.66 -3.29 2.99
C THR A 10 -17.85 -3.46 2.09
N VAL A 11 -18.65 -2.41 1.97
CA VAL A 11 -19.77 -2.38 1.03
C VAL A 11 -19.23 -2.00 -0.34
N ILE A 12 -19.36 -2.90 -1.32
CA ILE A 12 -19.07 -2.59 -2.72
C ILE A 12 -20.22 -1.72 -3.24
N PRO A 13 -19.95 -0.52 -3.80
CA PRO A 13 -21.00 0.31 -4.39
C PRO A 13 -21.76 -0.42 -5.49
N ASP A 14 -23.08 -0.19 -5.61
CA ASP A 14 -23.95 -0.88 -6.57
C ASP A 14 -23.52 -0.70 -8.04
N ASN A 15 -22.81 0.38 -8.35
CA ASN A 15 -22.27 0.66 -9.68
C ASN A 15 -20.89 0.03 -9.92
N MET A 16 -20.41 -0.81 -9.02
CA MET A 16 -19.07 -1.39 -9.07
C MET A 16 -19.13 -2.91 -8.97
N MET A 17 -18.25 -3.58 -9.70
CA MET A 17 -18.01 -5.03 -9.58
C MET A 17 -16.51 -5.30 -9.51
N ILE A 18 -16.14 -6.42 -8.86
CA ILE A 18 -14.75 -6.87 -8.77
C ILE A 18 -14.72 -8.31 -9.26
N ILE A 19 -13.96 -8.55 -10.32
CA ILE A 19 -13.90 -9.84 -11.00
C ILE A 19 -12.45 -10.25 -11.12
N ARG A 20 -12.15 -11.50 -10.80
CA ARG A 20 -10.82 -12.06 -11.01
C ARG A 20 -10.57 -12.28 -12.51
N ASP A 21 -9.33 -12.15 -12.95
CA ASP A 21 -8.93 -12.21 -14.36
C ASP A 21 -9.38 -13.50 -15.08
N ASP A 22 -9.31 -14.65 -14.40
CA ASP A 22 -9.75 -15.94 -14.92
C ASP A 22 -11.28 -16.04 -15.18
N ALA A 23 -12.09 -15.15 -14.59
CA ALA A 23 -13.52 -15.05 -14.77
C ALA A 23 -13.94 -13.79 -15.57
N PHE A 24 -12.97 -12.96 -15.97
CA PHE A 24 -13.23 -11.70 -16.68
C PHE A 24 -13.27 -11.91 -18.19
N PHE A 25 -14.39 -11.54 -18.81
CA PHE A 25 -14.59 -11.56 -20.26
C PHE A 25 -14.99 -10.16 -20.73
N LYS A 26 -14.06 -9.44 -21.34
CA LYS A 26 -14.23 -8.04 -21.74
C LYS A 26 -15.53 -7.74 -22.48
N ASP A 27 -15.94 -8.62 -23.38
CA ASP A 27 -17.13 -8.45 -24.20
C ASP A 27 -18.46 -8.50 -23.40
N LYS A 28 -18.42 -9.06 -22.19
CA LYS A 28 -19.58 -9.11 -21.28
C LYS A 28 -19.78 -7.81 -20.47
N TYR A 29 -18.76 -6.96 -20.43
CA TYR A 29 -18.71 -5.81 -19.53
C TYR A 29 -18.46 -4.49 -20.28
N THR A 30 -19.00 -4.36 -21.49
CA THR A 30 -18.80 -3.20 -22.38
C THR A 30 -19.31 -1.87 -21.81
N GLU A 31 -20.31 -1.93 -20.92
CA GLU A 31 -20.88 -0.77 -20.23
C GLU A 31 -20.03 -0.29 -19.04
N TYR A 32 -18.96 -1.02 -18.72
CA TYR A 32 -18.11 -0.72 -17.58
C TYR A 32 -16.78 -0.14 -18.03
N LYS A 33 -16.24 0.75 -17.20
CA LYS A 33 -14.83 1.13 -17.23
C LYS A 33 -14.06 0.07 -16.44
N ASP A 34 -13.11 -0.59 -17.08
CA ASP A 34 -12.23 -1.56 -16.46
C ASP A 34 -10.97 -0.88 -15.92
N SER A 35 -10.63 -1.21 -14.68
CA SER A 35 -9.39 -0.81 -14.01
C SER A 35 -8.74 -2.05 -13.41
N PRO A 36 -7.76 -2.67 -14.09
CA PRO A 36 -7.10 -3.87 -13.59
C PRO A 36 -6.10 -3.55 -12.48
N TYR A 37 -6.12 -4.37 -11.43
CA TYR A 37 -5.22 -4.31 -10.29
C TYR A 37 -4.51 -5.65 -10.10
N PHE A 38 -3.21 -5.60 -9.82
CA PHE A 38 -2.52 -6.76 -9.26
C PHE A 38 -2.77 -6.84 -7.75
N LYS A 39 -2.80 -8.06 -7.22
CA LYS A 39 -2.71 -8.35 -5.79
C LYS A 39 -1.53 -9.27 -5.57
N LEU A 40 -0.69 -8.96 -4.60
CA LEU A 40 0.46 -9.77 -4.20
C LEU A 40 0.37 -10.14 -2.74
N ILE A 41 1.03 -11.25 -2.39
CA ILE A 41 1.12 -11.76 -1.02
C ILE A 41 2.60 -11.91 -0.64
N HIS A 42 2.94 -11.49 0.57
CA HIS A 42 4.21 -11.79 1.22
C HIS A 42 3.99 -12.72 2.41
N ARG A 43 4.64 -13.90 2.40
CA ARG A 43 4.59 -14.87 3.48
C ARG A 43 5.69 -14.55 4.49
N LEU A 44 5.35 -13.91 5.60
CA LEU A 44 6.31 -13.45 6.63
C LEU A 44 7.20 -14.56 7.23
N LYS A 45 6.77 -15.83 7.16
CA LYS A 45 7.51 -17.01 7.66
C LYS A 45 8.96 -17.16 7.14
N HIS A 46 9.32 -16.46 6.07
CA HIS A 46 10.66 -16.48 5.49
C HIS A 46 11.52 -15.29 5.92
N LEU A 47 10.96 -14.34 6.69
CA LEU A 47 11.67 -13.14 7.15
C LEU A 47 12.80 -13.44 8.15
N GLU A 48 12.68 -14.50 8.97
CA GLU A 48 13.66 -14.81 10.00
C GLU A 48 15.06 -15.15 9.47
N LYS A 49 15.18 -15.47 8.17
CA LYS A 49 16.46 -15.89 7.56
C LYS A 49 17.09 -14.89 6.59
N HIS A 50 16.39 -13.88 6.06
CA HIS A 50 16.87 -13.14 4.88
C HIS A 50 16.51 -11.64 4.80
N ILE A 51 15.83 -11.04 5.74
CA ILE A 51 15.65 -9.58 5.71
C ILE A 51 16.64 -8.96 6.69
N GLU A 52 17.77 -8.53 6.16
CA GLU A 52 18.59 -7.52 6.86
C GLU A 52 17.69 -6.31 7.14
N LYS A 53 17.75 -5.82 8.39
CA LYS A 53 17.01 -4.63 8.78
C LYS A 53 17.30 -3.52 7.76
N PRO A 54 16.27 -2.93 7.12
CA PRO A 54 16.52 -1.94 6.09
C PRO A 54 17.26 -0.74 6.68
N VAL A 55 18.22 -0.23 5.94
CA VAL A 55 19.04 0.92 6.36
C VAL A 55 18.76 2.10 5.46
N LEU A 56 18.44 3.24 6.06
CA LEU A 56 18.39 4.52 5.36
C LEU A 56 19.78 5.10 5.21
N SER A 57 20.04 5.79 4.09
CA SER A 57 21.24 6.61 4.00
C SER A 57 21.17 7.75 5.02
N LYS A 58 22.35 8.28 5.43
CA LYS A 58 22.45 9.33 6.47
C LYS A 58 21.67 10.61 6.14
N ARG A 59 21.35 10.82 4.85
CA ARG A 59 20.54 11.94 4.37
C ARG A 59 19.07 11.85 4.78
N PHE A 60 18.58 10.66 5.07
CA PHE A 60 17.16 10.43 5.35
C PHE A 60 16.94 9.90 6.74
N SER A 61 15.86 10.29 7.39
CA SER A 61 15.48 9.76 8.68
C SER A 61 13.97 9.50 8.79
N LEU A 62 13.62 8.45 9.53
CA LEU A 62 12.25 8.25 9.99
C LEU A 62 11.86 9.39 10.93
N CYS A 63 10.64 9.87 10.79
CA CYS A 63 10.06 10.87 11.69
C CYS A 63 8.59 10.53 11.96
N THR A 64 8.01 11.18 12.95
CA THR A 64 6.57 11.13 13.22
C THR A 64 5.92 12.36 12.62
N LYS A 65 4.89 12.16 11.78
CA LYS A 65 4.08 13.24 11.20
C LYS A 65 2.61 13.02 11.53
N GLY A 66 1.87 14.13 11.60
CA GLY A 66 0.41 14.10 11.78
C GLY A 66 -0.34 13.68 10.51
N ILE A 67 -1.60 13.34 10.66
CA ILE A 67 -2.49 12.87 9.59
C ILE A 67 -2.55 13.84 8.41
N ASP A 68 -2.60 15.16 8.69
CA ASP A 68 -2.66 16.19 7.65
C ASP A 68 -1.44 16.15 6.73
N ALA A 69 -0.24 15.90 7.28
CA ALA A 69 0.98 15.77 6.49
C ALA A 69 0.97 14.50 5.62
N PHE A 70 0.40 13.39 6.11
CA PHE A 70 0.19 12.19 5.29
C PHE A 70 -0.78 12.46 4.14
N ALA A 71 -1.94 13.06 4.42
CA ALA A 71 -2.93 13.39 3.39
C ALA A 71 -2.36 14.31 2.33
N GLN A 72 -1.66 15.37 2.74
CA GLN A 72 -1.00 16.30 1.82
C GLN A 72 0.02 15.57 0.94
N HIS A 73 0.91 14.77 1.52
CA HIS A 73 1.93 14.05 0.77
C HIS A 73 1.34 13.02 -0.22
N ILE A 74 0.25 12.34 0.16
CA ILE A 74 -0.48 11.45 -0.74
C ILE A 74 -1.03 12.24 -1.93
N GLN A 75 -1.70 13.38 -1.67
CA GLN A 75 -2.26 14.22 -2.72
C GLN A 75 -1.19 14.76 -3.67
N GLU A 76 -0.05 15.21 -3.15
CA GLU A 76 1.09 15.68 -3.94
C GLU A 76 1.67 14.56 -4.85
N CYS A 77 1.74 13.32 -4.35
CA CYS A 77 2.30 12.20 -5.09
C CYS A 77 1.37 11.63 -6.18
N TYR A 78 0.05 11.71 -5.97
CA TYR A 78 -0.94 11.09 -6.88
C TYR A 78 -1.77 12.09 -7.68
N GLY A 79 -1.68 13.39 -7.39
CA GLY A 79 -2.54 14.41 -8.01
C GLY A 79 -4.00 14.32 -7.54
N GLY A 80 -4.22 13.80 -6.36
CA GLY A 80 -5.50 13.49 -5.73
C GLY A 80 -5.30 12.35 -4.74
N GLY A 81 -6.34 11.78 -4.23
CA GLY A 81 -6.22 10.64 -3.31
C GLY A 81 -7.18 10.75 -2.13
N ILE A 82 -6.68 10.61 -0.93
CA ILE A 82 -7.45 10.60 0.30
C ILE A 82 -7.34 11.94 1.03
N SER A 83 -8.43 12.41 1.62
CA SER A 83 -8.44 13.60 2.47
C SER A 83 -7.93 13.29 3.88
N ALA A 84 -7.60 14.34 4.64
CA ALA A 84 -7.22 14.18 6.04
C ALA A 84 -8.36 13.61 6.89
N ASP A 85 -9.61 13.97 6.58
CA ASP A 85 -10.78 13.45 7.31
C ASP A 85 -10.98 11.96 7.05
N GLU A 86 -10.85 11.51 5.80
CA GLU A 86 -10.89 10.09 5.47
C GLU A 86 -9.75 9.31 6.14
N LEU A 87 -8.53 9.86 6.22
CA LEU A 87 -7.44 9.23 6.96
C LEU A 87 -7.69 9.20 8.48
N ARG A 88 -8.39 10.19 9.04
CA ARG A 88 -8.83 10.16 10.45
C ARG A 88 -9.82 9.02 10.70
N GLU A 89 -10.68 8.70 9.74
CA GLU A 89 -11.55 7.51 9.89
C GLU A 89 -10.74 6.21 9.96
N TYR A 90 -9.62 6.08 9.21
CA TYR A 90 -8.73 4.91 9.33
C TYR A 90 -8.24 4.70 10.75
N THR A 91 -7.98 5.77 11.51
CA THR A 91 -7.50 5.63 12.91
C THR A 91 -8.55 5.10 13.89
N LYS A 92 -9.81 5.05 13.48
CA LYS A 92 -10.91 4.47 14.28
C LYS A 92 -11.12 2.98 14.02
N HIS A 93 -10.50 2.44 12.98
CA HIS A 93 -10.63 1.02 12.63
C HIS A 93 -9.82 0.15 13.59
N SER A 94 -10.31 -1.05 13.86
CA SER A 94 -9.60 -2.05 14.68
C SER A 94 -8.28 -2.53 14.06
N THR A 95 -8.07 -2.27 12.78
CA THR A 95 -6.85 -2.58 12.03
C THR A 95 -5.77 -1.50 12.15
N TYR A 96 -6.07 -0.35 12.79
CA TYR A 96 -5.13 0.75 12.95
C TYR A 96 -4.04 0.42 13.99
N ASP A 97 -2.79 0.59 13.58
CA ASP A 97 -1.61 0.61 14.47
C ASP A 97 -0.74 1.82 14.09
N PRO A 98 -0.57 2.82 14.99
CA PRO A 98 0.22 4.01 14.69
C PRO A 98 1.69 3.70 14.35
N ASN A 99 2.21 2.56 14.80
CA ASN A 99 3.57 2.11 14.47
C ASN A 99 3.70 1.64 13.01
N LEU A 100 2.59 1.44 12.31
CA LEU A 100 2.54 1.06 10.90
C LEU A 100 2.32 2.25 9.96
N TRP A 101 2.38 3.48 10.49
CA TRP A 101 2.33 4.72 9.74
C TRP A 101 3.72 5.36 9.72
N LEU A 102 4.43 5.21 8.60
CA LEU A 102 5.82 5.62 8.44
C LEU A 102 5.94 6.90 7.63
N SER A 103 6.82 7.77 8.05
CA SER A 103 7.21 8.96 7.30
C SER A 103 8.72 9.16 7.31
N ILE A 104 9.27 9.62 6.20
CA ILE A 104 10.70 9.86 5.98
C ILE A 104 10.88 11.31 5.57
N ILE A 105 11.83 11.98 6.23
CA ILE A 105 12.29 13.32 5.85
C ILE A 105 13.69 13.26 5.24
N ASP A 106 13.97 14.18 4.35
CA ASP A 106 15.30 14.58 3.95
C ASP A 106 15.87 15.51 5.04
N THR A 107 16.93 15.12 5.71
CA THR A 107 17.50 15.87 6.84
C THR A 107 18.20 17.16 6.43
N GLU A 108 18.54 17.33 5.14
CA GLU A 108 19.16 18.53 4.59
C GLU A 108 18.10 19.62 4.30
N THR A 109 16.91 19.21 3.88
CA THR A 109 15.84 20.13 3.45
C THR A 109 14.66 20.17 4.40
N GLU A 110 14.60 19.27 5.39
CA GLU A 110 13.49 19.04 6.33
C GLU A 110 12.16 18.68 5.66
N LYS A 111 12.18 18.38 4.36
CA LYS A 111 10.99 18.02 3.59
C LYS A 111 10.56 16.59 3.88
N LEU A 112 9.24 16.37 3.95
CA LEU A 112 8.63 15.05 3.91
C LEU A 112 8.76 14.49 2.50
N VAL A 113 9.44 13.36 2.34
CA VAL A 113 9.83 12.83 1.03
C VAL A 113 9.28 11.44 0.73
N ALA A 114 8.85 10.72 1.75
CA ALA A 114 8.19 9.43 1.58
C ALA A 114 7.27 9.13 2.75
N THR A 115 6.15 8.48 2.48
CA THR A 115 5.21 7.97 3.50
C THR A 115 4.71 6.60 3.09
N GLY A 116 4.33 5.81 4.11
CA GLY A 116 3.75 4.50 3.94
C GLY A 116 2.83 4.14 5.09
N ILE A 117 1.70 3.55 4.78
CA ILE A 117 0.71 3.10 5.75
C ILE A 117 0.55 1.59 5.59
N ALA A 118 0.47 0.88 6.72
CA ALA A 118 -0.06 -0.47 6.74
C ALA A 118 -1.16 -0.59 7.79
N GLU A 119 -2.06 -1.52 7.58
CA GLU A 119 -3.08 -1.94 8.52
C GLU A 119 -2.79 -3.36 9.00
N LEU A 120 -3.21 -3.71 10.21
CA LEU A 120 -3.07 -5.05 10.78
C LEU A 120 -4.43 -5.57 11.22
N ASP A 121 -4.93 -6.59 10.56
CA ASP A 121 -6.05 -7.38 11.03
C ASP A 121 -5.56 -8.58 11.84
N SER A 122 -5.53 -8.45 13.16
CA SER A 122 -5.06 -9.50 14.04
C SER A 122 -6.02 -10.70 14.12
N ALA A 123 -7.29 -10.53 13.74
CA ALA A 123 -8.27 -11.62 13.78
C ALA A 123 -7.98 -12.69 12.73
N ILE A 124 -7.47 -12.29 11.57
CA ILE A 124 -7.08 -13.21 10.48
C ILE A 124 -5.57 -13.27 10.25
N GLY A 125 -4.80 -12.44 10.97
CA GLY A 125 -3.35 -12.38 10.82
C GLY A 125 -2.90 -11.76 9.50
N GLU A 126 -3.65 -10.81 8.93
CA GLU A 126 -3.31 -10.11 7.69
C GLU A 126 -2.74 -8.72 7.96
N GLY A 127 -1.57 -8.41 7.40
CA GLY A 127 -1.10 -7.05 7.18
C GLY A 127 -1.50 -6.57 5.78
N VAL A 128 -1.94 -5.33 5.63
CA VAL A 128 -2.27 -4.74 4.31
C VAL A 128 -1.43 -3.50 4.10
N LEU A 129 -0.60 -3.47 3.06
CA LEU A 129 0.12 -2.24 2.69
C LEU A 129 -0.81 -1.31 1.91
N GLU A 130 -0.89 -0.09 2.42
CA GLU A 130 -1.68 1.00 1.87
C GLU A 130 -0.76 2.18 1.52
N TRP A 131 -1.17 3.07 0.66
CA TRP A 131 -0.58 4.40 0.45
C TRP A 131 0.96 4.45 0.58
N ILE A 132 1.68 3.60 -0.17
CA ILE A 132 3.14 3.64 -0.24
C ILE A 132 3.55 4.62 -1.34
N GLN A 133 4.14 5.75 -0.97
CA GLN A 133 4.56 6.76 -1.95
C GLN A 133 5.89 7.41 -1.61
N VAL A 134 6.56 7.87 -2.67
CA VAL A 134 7.80 8.65 -2.62
C VAL A 134 7.63 9.85 -3.53
N SER A 135 7.96 11.04 -3.03
CA SER A 135 7.96 12.29 -3.81
C SER A 135 8.73 12.11 -5.12
N PRO A 136 8.26 12.64 -6.26
CA PRO A 136 8.86 12.41 -7.57
C PRO A 136 10.37 12.60 -7.61
N ASP A 137 10.88 13.70 -7.04
CA ASP A 137 12.29 14.07 -7.05
C ASP A 137 13.19 13.15 -6.18
N TYR A 138 12.57 12.33 -5.32
CA TYR A 138 13.25 11.41 -4.40
C TYR A 138 13.09 9.93 -4.79
N ARG A 139 12.49 9.67 -5.96
CA ARG A 139 12.36 8.29 -6.47
C ARG A 139 13.73 7.74 -6.86
N ARG A 140 13.82 6.40 -6.89
CA ARG A 140 15.05 5.65 -7.21
C ARG A 140 16.19 5.80 -6.20
N MET A 141 15.93 6.41 -5.03
CA MET A 141 16.86 6.54 -3.91
C MET A 141 16.67 5.46 -2.84
N GLY A 142 15.94 4.38 -3.14
CA GLY A 142 15.71 3.26 -2.22
C GLY A 142 14.60 3.47 -1.18
N LEU A 143 14.00 4.68 -1.09
CA LEU A 143 13.05 5.02 -0.03
C LEU A 143 11.79 4.13 -0.03
N GLY A 144 11.26 3.82 -1.22
CA GLY A 144 10.10 2.92 -1.33
C GLY A 144 10.40 1.51 -0.84
N SER A 145 11.56 0.95 -1.22
CA SER A 145 12.00 -0.36 -0.73
C SER A 145 12.24 -0.36 0.78
N PHE A 146 12.79 0.74 1.31
CA PHE A 146 12.95 0.89 2.75
C PHE A 146 11.60 0.86 3.46
N LEU A 147 10.62 1.67 3.03
CA LEU A 147 9.28 1.72 3.64
C LEU A 147 8.61 0.34 3.66
N VAL A 148 8.61 -0.35 2.50
CA VAL A 148 8.00 -1.68 2.39
C VAL A 148 8.67 -2.67 3.33
N ARG A 149 10.01 -2.75 3.33
CA ARG A 149 10.76 -3.68 4.20
C ARG A 149 10.61 -3.35 5.68
N GLU A 150 10.62 -2.07 6.05
CA GLU A 150 10.41 -1.65 7.44
C GLU A 150 9.00 -2.01 7.93
N LEU A 151 7.97 -1.83 7.10
CA LEU A 151 6.60 -2.26 7.41
C LEU A 151 6.51 -3.78 7.55
N LEU A 152 7.15 -4.54 6.67
CA LEU A 152 7.23 -6.00 6.81
C LEU A 152 7.91 -6.42 8.13
N CYS A 153 9.02 -5.75 8.51
CA CYS A 153 9.69 -5.99 9.79
C CYS A 153 8.77 -5.71 10.98
N ARG A 154 7.98 -4.63 10.94
CA ARG A 154 7.05 -4.27 12.02
C ARG A 154 5.83 -5.19 12.09
N LEU A 155 5.43 -5.78 10.99
CA LEU A 155 4.35 -6.77 10.90
C LEU A 155 4.82 -8.19 11.26
N ASN A 156 6.12 -8.45 11.19
CA ASN A 156 6.66 -9.76 11.55
C ASN A 156 6.38 -10.11 13.02
N GLY A 157 5.89 -11.32 13.26
CA GLY A 157 5.42 -11.75 14.59
C GLY A 157 4.03 -11.25 14.99
N LYS A 158 3.43 -10.31 14.21
CA LYS A 158 2.07 -9.81 14.42
C LYS A 158 1.08 -10.33 13.36
N ALA A 159 1.53 -10.47 12.13
CA ALA A 159 0.76 -11.00 11.00
C ALA A 159 1.34 -12.33 10.52
N SER A 160 0.52 -13.14 9.86
CA SER A 160 0.93 -14.39 9.20
C SER A 160 1.33 -14.14 7.74
N PHE A 161 0.74 -13.15 7.12
CA PHE A 161 1.00 -12.73 5.75
C PHE A 161 0.68 -11.25 5.55
N VAL A 162 1.23 -10.67 4.49
CA VAL A 162 0.98 -9.27 4.11
C VAL A 162 0.51 -9.22 2.67
N THR A 163 -0.50 -8.42 2.40
CA THR A 163 -1.03 -8.20 1.05
C THR A 163 -0.77 -6.77 0.59
N VAL A 164 -0.67 -6.60 -0.70
CA VAL A 164 -0.62 -5.30 -1.36
C VAL A 164 -1.30 -5.40 -2.72
N SER A 165 -1.96 -4.32 -3.13
CA SER A 165 -2.52 -4.20 -4.48
C SER A 165 -2.13 -2.85 -5.11
N GLY A 166 -2.11 -2.82 -6.43
CA GLY A 166 -1.85 -1.61 -7.20
C GLY A 166 -2.37 -1.72 -8.61
N MET A 167 -2.61 -0.59 -9.24
CA MET A 167 -3.04 -0.57 -10.65
C MET A 167 -1.96 -1.17 -11.56
N VAL A 168 -2.35 -2.10 -12.43
CA VAL A 168 -1.45 -2.76 -13.39
C VAL A 168 -0.76 -1.73 -14.30
N ASN A 169 -1.50 -0.72 -14.77
CA ASN A 169 -1.00 0.29 -15.69
C ASN A 169 -0.43 1.55 -14.97
N ASN A 170 0.04 1.40 -13.73
CA ASN A 170 0.64 2.52 -13.01
C ASN A 170 2.01 2.89 -13.59
N LYS A 171 2.17 4.15 -14.01
CA LYS A 171 3.41 4.67 -14.63
C LYS A 171 4.65 4.56 -13.71
N THR A 172 4.47 4.46 -12.40
CA THR A 172 5.58 4.33 -11.44
C THR A 172 6.08 2.90 -11.28
N ASN A 173 5.42 1.93 -11.93
CA ASN A 173 5.73 0.49 -11.85
C ASN A 173 5.89 -0.03 -10.40
N PRO A 174 4.86 0.08 -9.56
CA PRO A 174 4.95 -0.37 -8.16
C PRO A 174 5.06 -1.90 -8.03
N LEU A 175 4.64 -2.67 -9.03
CA LEU A 175 4.76 -4.13 -9.05
C LEU A 175 6.21 -4.56 -8.83
N GLY A 176 7.16 -3.99 -9.59
CA GLY A 176 8.58 -4.32 -9.47
C GLY A 176 9.15 -4.01 -8.08
N LEU A 177 8.68 -2.94 -7.43
CA LEU A 177 9.06 -2.62 -6.05
C LEU A 177 8.69 -3.75 -5.09
N TYR A 178 7.45 -4.22 -5.15
CA TYR A 178 6.95 -5.24 -4.22
C TYR A 178 7.59 -6.61 -4.49
N LEU A 179 7.75 -7.01 -5.74
CA LEU A 179 8.45 -8.24 -6.10
C LEU A 179 9.90 -8.25 -5.57
N ASN A 180 10.61 -7.13 -5.68
CA ASN A 180 11.96 -6.95 -5.13
C ASN A 180 12.00 -6.94 -3.59
N CYS A 181 10.86 -6.75 -2.93
CA CYS A 181 10.71 -6.86 -1.48
C CYS A 181 10.20 -8.24 -1.03
N GLY A 182 10.11 -9.23 -1.93
CA GLY A 182 9.76 -10.61 -1.59
C GLY A 182 8.27 -10.94 -1.69
N PHE A 183 7.45 -10.04 -2.22
CA PHE A 183 6.07 -10.37 -2.54
C PHE A 183 5.99 -11.31 -3.75
N GLY A 184 4.97 -12.13 -3.80
CA GLY A 184 4.68 -13.05 -4.89
C GLY A 184 3.20 -13.41 -4.95
N GLU A 185 2.87 -14.59 -5.51
CA GLU A 185 1.49 -15.09 -5.63
C GLU A 185 0.58 -14.07 -6.34
N GLU A 186 1.05 -13.53 -7.49
CA GLU A 186 0.35 -12.50 -8.24
C GLU A 186 -1.02 -12.98 -8.74
N ALA A 187 -2.05 -12.17 -8.48
CA ALA A 187 -3.38 -12.34 -9.05
C ALA A 187 -3.87 -11.00 -9.61
N ILE A 188 -4.46 -11.02 -10.78
CA ILE A 188 -5.07 -9.83 -11.40
C ILE A 188 -6.57 -9.82 -11.10
N TRP A 189 -7.06 -8.63 -10.77
CA TRP A 189 -8.45 -8.34 -10.49
C TRP A 189 -8.92 -7.13 -11.28
N HIS A 190 -10.08 -7.23 -11.88
CA HIS A 190 -10.72 -6.17 -12.62
C HIS A 190 -11.72 -5.43 -11.74
N VAL A 191 -11.48 -4.15 -11.50
CA VAL A 191 -12.44 -3.25 -10.84
C VAL A 191 -13.24 -2.56 -11.93
N LEU A 192 -14.47 -2.98 -12.06
CA LEU A 192 -15.40 -2.52 -13.08
C LEU A 192 -16.31 -1.45 -12.49
N THR A 193 -16.31 -0.26 -13.04
CA THR A 193 -17.20 0.83 -12.64
C THR A 193 -18.16 1.13 -13.78
N LYS A 194 -19.46 1.11 -13.53
CA LYS A 194 -20.48 1.43 -14.52
C LYS A 194 -20.28 2.87 -15.04
N ARG A 195 -20.32 3.03 -16.36
CA ARG A 195 -20.14 4.34 -17.04
C ARG A 195 -21.34 5.24 -16.86
#